data_742725904aa2df758ad5784b2097cad6
#
_entry.id   742725904aa2df758ad5784b2097cad6
#
_cell.length_a   1.000
_cell.length_b   1.000
_cell.length_c   1.000
_cell.angle_alpha   90.00
_cell.angle_beta   90.00
_cell.angle_gamma   90.00
#
_symmetry.space_group_name_H-M   'P 1'
#
loop_
_entity.id
_entity.type
_entity.pdbx_description
1 polymer ?
#
loop_
_entity_poly.entity_id
_entity_poly.type
_entity_poly.pdbx_seq_one_letter_code
_entity_poly.pdbx_strand_id
1 'polypeptide(L)'
;MIHCFCLLALLSVLPPAAGAEGFGPFPVRNFQALDQLVLAMPGERATVLRKGDFDVRLEAANTASIARDSEAQAEVAMKFETIRAGLFLRYGLTDRLELGAEIPGYHRYRGFMEGAIIGVERGTTGVAPPRKALQEAGYAFNITNGARTLFQGSEGATGLGDISFYGKYQILKETSSLPALSVRVGVKAPTGDTGEVFGSGHPDAGIGLALDKKFAGNWILYANLNGVFPTGRIAGLGLQPVVSGLVAVEYLWTENFSITAQFDYYSPPFHGTGTRVLDKGVTESVLGVSYRILPGLLWQLYGVENLDFITGSAADFTLSTVLTYRFRS
;
A
#
# COMPACT_ATOMS: atom_id res chain seq x y z
N MET A 1 -1.93 -24.10 -10.13
CA MET A 1 -2.89 -23.01 -10.40
C MET A 1 -4.37 -23.43 -10.30
N ILE A 2 -4.75 -24.47 -9.56
CA ILE A 2 -6.15 -24.97 -9.49
C ILE A 2 -6.67 -25.14 -8.04
N HIS A 3 -5.86 -24.94 -7.02
CA HIS A 3 -6.26 -25.22 -5.63
C HIS A 3 -6.80 -24.00 -4.83
N CYS A 4 -6.80 -22.78 -5.40
CA CYS A 4 -7.30 -21.59 -4.71
C CYS A 4 -8.80 -21.33 -4.89
N PHE A 5 -9.48 -21.98 -5.84
CA PHE A 5 -10.91 -21.76 -6.13
C PHE A 5 -11.89 -22.58 -5.28
N CYS A 6 -11.43 -23.61 -4.57
CA CYS A 6 -12.33 -24.47 -3.78
C CYS A 6 -12.68 -23.93 -2.39
N LEU A 7 -12.00 -22.88 -1.88
CA LEU A 7 -12.31 -22.33 -0.56
C LEU A 7 -13.52 -21.36 -0.55
N LEU A 8 -13.90 -20.84 -1.70
CA LEU A 8 -15.02 -19.88 -1.81
C LEU A 8 -16.42 -20.51 -1.75
N ALA A 9 -16.53 -21.80 -1.96
CA ALA A 9 -17.83 -22.50 -2.02
C ALA A 9 -18.40 -22.92 -0.64
N LEU A 10 -17.61 -22.88 0.43
CA LEU A 10 -18.04 -23.29 1.79
C LEU A 10 -18.51 -22.13 2.69
N LEU A 11 -18.48 -20.88 2.19
CA LEU A 11 -18.76 -19.68 2.98
C LEU A 11 -20.24 -19.29 3.07
N SER A 12 -21.16 -20.08 2.50
CA SER A 12 -22.57 -19.70 2.33
C SER A 12 -23.53 -20.07 3.47
N VAL A 13 -23.07 -20.53 4.64
CA VAL A 13 -23.94 -21.14 5.66
C VAL A 13 -24.16 -20.31 6.92
N LEU A 14 -23.59 -19.10 7.04
CA LEU A 14 -23.81 -18.27 8.22
C LEU A 14 -24.91 -17.22 7.99
N PRO A 15 -25.82 -17.02 8.97
CA PRO A 15 -26.86 -15.99 8.84
C PRO A 15 -26.21 -14.62 8.71
N PRO A 16 -26.79 -13.72 7.86
CA PRO A 16 -26.26 -12.39 7.67
C PRO A 16 -26.20 -11.61 8.98
N ALA A 17 -25.09 -10.99 9.28
CA ALA A 17 -24.99 -9.99 10.33
C ALA A 17 -25.80 -8.75 9.90
N ALA A 18 -27.05 -8.68 10.31
CA ALA A 18 -27.96 -7.58 9.96
C ALA A 18 -27.41 -6.28 10.55
N GLY A 19 -27.01 -5.33 9.66
CA GLY A 19 -26.59 -3.98 10.05
C GLY A 19 -25.09 -3.78 10.28
N ALA A 20 -24.22 -4.80 10.14
CA ALA A 20 -22.79 -4.61 10.30
C ALA A 20 -22.23 -3.69 9.19
N GLU A 21 -21.49 -2.66 9.61
CA GLU A 21 -20.70 -1.81 8.73
C GLU A 21 -19.37 -2.49 8.38
N GLY A 22 -18.94 -2.40 7.12
CA GLY A 22 -17.63 -2.90 6.70
C GLY A 22 -16.48 -2.14 7.36
N PHE A 23 -15.34 -2.81 7.46
CA PHE A 23 -14.12 -2.22 8.04
C PHE A 23 -13.31 -1.44 6.98
N GLY A 24 -13.55 -1.70 5.71
CA GLY A 24 -12.95 -1.01 4.58
C GLY A 24 -11.84 -1.81 3.89
N PRO A 25 -11.37 -1.30 2.75
CA PRO A 25 -10.20 -1.86 2.11
C PRO A 25 -8.99 -1.65 3.03
N PHE A 26 -7.95 -2.47 2.85
CA PHE A 26 -6.68 -2.24 3.54
C PHE A 26 -6.03 -0.97 3.00
N PRO A 27 -5.36 -0.18 3.87
CA PRO A 27 -4.69 1.05 3.47
C PRO A 27 -3.36 0.79 2.76
N VAL A 28 -3.40 -0.11 1.76
CA VAL A 28 -2.24 -0.50 0.96
C VAL A 28 -1.78 0.68 0.10
N ARG A 29 -0.51 0.72 -0.13
CA ARG A 29 0.22 1.58 -1.05
C ARG A 29 1.29 0.74 -1.71
N ASN A 30 1.87 1.18 -2.80
CA ASN A 30 3.07 0.52 -3.29
C ASN A 30 4.19 0.65 -2.23
N PHE A 31 4.59 -0.50 -1.65
CA PHE A 31 5.62 -0.55 -0.62
C PHE A 31 7.05 -0.61 -1.19
N GLN A 32 7.23 -0.59 -2.51
CA GLN A 32 8.55 -0.46 -3.10
C GLN A 32 9.23 0.85 -2.65
N ALA A 33 10.47 0.78 -2.22
CA ALA A 33 11.18 1.90 -1.60
C ALA A 33 11.19 3.17 -2.47
N LEU A 34 11.30 3.02 -3.79
CA LEU A 34 11.39 4.15 -4.74
C LEU A 34 10.02 4.74 -5.08
N ASP A 35 8.97 3.92 -5.07
CA ASP A 35 7.61 4.39 -5.32
C ASP A 35 7.03 5.13 -4.10
N GLN A 36 7.58 4.89 -2.90
CA GLN A 36 7.23 5.64 -1.70
C GLN A 36 7.80 7.08 -1.67
N LEU A 37 8.64 7.45 -2.63
CA LEU A 37 9.15 8.82 -2.80
C LEU A 37 8.08 9.78 -3.35
N VAL A 38 7.05 9.27 -4.01
CA VAL A 38 5.92 10.06 -4.50
C VAL A 38 4.72 9.94 -3.55
N LEU A 39 3.78 10.88 -3.65
CA LEU A 39 2.56 10.86 -2.86
C LEU A 39 1.83 9.52 -3.04
N ALA A 40 1.55 8.83 -1.96
CA ALA A 40 0.63 7.70 -1.97
C ALA A 40 -0.81 8.16 -1.67
N MET A 41 -1.77 7.57 -2.36
CA MET A 41 -3.21 7.71 -2.08
C MET A 41 -3.72 6.32 -1.62
N PRO A 42 -3.47 5.93 -0.36
CA PRO A 42 -3.72 4.55 0.10
C PRO A 42 -5.19 4.18 0.02
N GLY A 43 -5.46 2.88 0.10
CA GLY A 43 -6.81 2.34 0.14
C GLY A 43 -7.64 2.98 1.25
N GLU A 44 -8.85 3.47 0.91
CA GLU A 44 -9.70 4.19 1.85
C GLU A 44 -11.18 3.98 1.50
N ARG A 45 -12.04 4.05 2.51
CA ARG A 45 -13.49 4.00 2.34
C ARG A 45 -14.04 5.28 1.72
N ALA A 46 -15.18 5.17 1.03
CA ALA A 46 -15.95 6.33 0.58
C ALA A 46 -16.69 7.03 1.73
N THR A 47 -16.96 6.35 2.83
CA THR A 47 -17.57 6.98 4.01
C THR A 47 -16.59 7.87 4.74
N VAL A 48 -17.06 8.99 5.30
CA VAL A 48 -16.28 9.93 6.12
C VAL A 48 -16.60 9.74 7.61
N LEU A 49 -15.73 10.22 8.47
CA LEU A 49 -15.98 10.32 9.90
C LEU A 49 -17.16 11.28 10.16
N ARG A 50 -17.93 11.04 11.23
CA ARG A 50 -18.94 11.99 11.68
C ARG A 50 -18.28 13.29 12.14
N LYS A 51 -18.99 14.38 12.10
CA LYS A 51 -18.52 15.66 12.63
C LYS A 51 -18.06 15.50 14.09
N GLY A 52 -16.80 15.90 14.36
CA GLY A 52 -16.19 15.84 15.68
C GLY A 52 -15.49 14.52 16.00
N ASP A 53 -15.77 13.42 15.30
CA ASP A 53 -15.04 12.15 15.49
C ASP A 53 -13.58 12.30 15.05
N PHE A 54 -12.69 11.63 15.77
CA PHE A 54 -11.26 11.64 15.49
C PHE A 54 -10.70 10.21 15.50
N ASP A 55 -9.98 9.82 14.45
CA ASP A 55 -9.30 8.53 14.35
C ASP A 55 -7.78 8.70 14.46
N VAL A 56 -7.16 7.85 15.26
CA VAL A 56 -5.72 7.60 15.27
C VAL A 56 -5.47 6.21 14.73
N ARG A 57 -4.69 6.09 13.65
CA ARG A 57 -4.28 4.83 13.06
C ARG A 57 -2.77 4.69 13.14
N LEU A 58 -2.33 3.56 13.69
CA LEU A 58 -0.93 3.14 13.69
C LEU A 58 -0.76 1.98 12.73
N GLU A 59 0.24 2.06 11.87
CA GLU A 59 0.61 1.01 10.93
C GLU A 59 2.05 0.58 11.20
N ALA A 60 2.30 -0.73 11.12
CA ALA A 60 3.64 -1.30 11.02
C ALA A 60 3.65 -2.29 9.86
N ALA A 61 4.44 -2.01 8.85
CA ALA A 61 4.61 -2.85 7.67
C ALA A 61 6.09 -3.23 7.52
N ASN A 62 6.36 -4.51 7.27
CA ASN A 62 7.70 -5.00 6.91
C ASN A 62 7.67 -5.51 5.49
N THR A 63 8.48 -4.92 4.62
CA THR A 63 8.56 -5.23 3.18
C THR A 63 9.90 -5.84 2.84
N ALA A 64 9.90 -7.04 2.29
CA ALA A 64 11.06 -7.65 1.66
C ALA A 64 11.20 -7.10 0.24
N SER A 65 12.36 -6.51 -0.06
CA SER A 65 12.68 -5.99 -1.39
C SER A 65 13.80 -6.82 -2.00
N ILE A 66 13.54 -7.36 -3.20
CA ILE A 66 14.53 -8.08 -3.96
C ILE A 66 14.42 -7.79 -5.45
N ALA A 67 15.50 -7.31 -6.06
CA ALA A 67 15.60 -7.17 -7.50
C ALA A 67 17.06 -7.30 -7.95
N ARG A 68 17.26 -7.98 -9.06
CA ARG A 68 18.51 -8.00 -9.81
C ARG A 68 18.17 -7.85 -11.28
N ASP A 69 18.57 -6.74 -11.86
CA ASP A 69 18.33 -6.46 -13.26
C ASP A 69 19.59 -5.82 -13.86
N SER A 70 19.86 -6.12 -15.12
CA SER A 70 20.93 -5.48 -15.85
C SER A 70 20.49 -5.36 -17.30
N GLU A 71 20.06 -4.18 -17.69
CA GLU A 71 19.65 -3.85 -19.06
C GLU A 71 20.54 -2.73 -19.60
N ALA A 72 21.10 -2.96 -20.77
CA ALA A 72 21.92 -1.97 -21.50
C ALA A 72 23.00 -1.28 -20.64
N GLN A 73 22.66 -0.17 -19.98
CA GLN A 73 23.59 0.60 -19.13
C GLN A 73 23.13 0.68 -17.66
N ALA A 74 21.93 0.16 -17.34
CA ALA A 74 21.40 0.22 -15.99
C ALA A 74 21.66 -1.09 -15.24
N GLU A 75 22.10 -0.99 -13.99
CA GLU A 75 22.24 -2.11 -13.06
C GLU A 75 21.40 -1.86 -11.81
N VAL A 76 20.64 -2.87 -11.41
CA VAL A 76 19.84 -2.90 -10.18
C VAL A 76 20.36 -4.02 -9.29
N ALA A 77 20.65 -3.70 -8.04
CA ALA A 77 20.92 -4.66 -6.98
C ALA A 77 20.18 -4.22 -5.73
N MET A 78 19.06 -4.87 -5.43
CA MET A 78 18.23 -4.61 -4.26
C MET A 78 18.03 -5.92 -3.50
N LYS A 79 18.42 -5.93 -2.22
CA LYS A 79 18.17 -7.01 -1.26
C LYS A 79 18.19 -6.42 0.13
N PHE A 80 17.03 -6.11 0.65
CA PHE A 80 16.85 -5.55 2.00
C PHE A 80 15.40 -5.70 2.44
N GLU A 81 15.17 -5.50 3.73
CA GLU A 81 13.82 -5.29 4.25
C GLU A 81 13.69 -3.86 4.78
N THR A 82 12.48 -3.32 4.68
CA THR A 82 12.13 -2.00 5.22
C THR A 82 10.95 -2.14 6.17
N ILE A 83 11.16 -1.76 7.43
CA ILE A 83 10.06 -1.50 8.35
C ILE A 83 9.56 -0.09 8.08
N ARG A 84 8.27 0.05 7.80
CA ARG A 84 7.55 1.30 7.76
C ARG A 84 6.64 1.39 8.97
N ALA A 85 6.78 2.46 9.76
CA ALA A 85 5.86 2.83 10.81
C ALA A 85 5.05 4.06 10.36
N GLY A 86 3.73 3.97 10.32
CA GLY A 86 2.85 5.05 9.89
C GLY A 86 1.96 5.53 11.03
N LEU A 87 1.93 6.84 11.28
CA LEU A 87 0.92 7.49 12.12
C LEU A 87 -0.05 8.24 11.21
N PHE A 88 -1.33 7.87 11.25
CA PHE A 88 -2.41 8.54 10.52
C PHE A 88 -3.37 9.18 11.51
N LEU A 89 -3.69 10.44 11.28
CA LEU A 89 -4.66 11.21 12.02
C LEU A 89 -5.79 11.59 11.08
N ARG A 90 -7.05 11.37 11.47
CA ARG A 90 -8.22 11.76 10.69
C ARG A 90 -9.24 12.44 11.57
N TYR A 91 -9.85 13.49 11.04
CA TYR A 91 -10.85 14.30 11.76
C TYR A 91 -12.07 14.59 10.88
N GLY A 92 -13.24 14.28 11.37
CA GLY A 92 -14.52 14.64 10.77
C GLY A 92 -14.82 16.12 10.98
N LEU A 93 -14.54 16.96 9.99
CA LEU A 93 -14.80 18.40 10.07
C LEU A 93 -16.29 18.70 9.95
N THR A 94 -16.98 17.96 9.08
CA THR A 94 -18.43 17.98 8.92
C THR A 94 -18.91 16.55 8.66
N ASP A 95 -20.23 16.31 8.57
CA ASP A 95 -20.81 15.01 8.23
C ASP A 95 -20.55 14.57 6.76
N ARG A 96 -19.80 15.37 6.00
CA ARG A 96 -19.38 15.08 4.61
C ARG A 96 -17.93 15.36 4.32
N LEU A 97 -17.20 16.05 5.20
CA LEU A 97 -15.81 16.42 4.99
C LEU A 97 -14.94 15.89 6.11
N GLU A 98 -13.94 15.11 5.74
CA GLU A 98 -12.91 14.56 6.60
C GLU A 98 -11.54 15.11 6.16
N LEU A 99 -10.71 15.48 7.12
CA LEU A 99 -9.31 15.86 6.93
C LEU A 99 -8.42 14.80 7.55
N GLY A 100 -7.25 14.61 6.96
CA GLY A 100 -6.27 13.64 7.45
C GLY A 100 -4.84 14.09 7.27
N ALA A 101 -3.96 13.48 8.05
CA ALA A 101 -2.50 13.62 7.92
C ALA A 101 -1.83 12.27 8.14
N GLU A 102 -0.69 12.07 7.49
CA GLU A 102 0.14 10.88 7.63
C GLU A 102 1.59 11.28 7.87
N ILE A 103 2.21 10.65 8.86
CA ILE A 103 3.62 10.81 9.22
C ILE A 103 4.27 9.44 9.14
N PRO A 104 5.05 9.13 8.07
CA PRO A 104 5.74 7.85 7.93
C PRO A 104 7.15 7.92 8.50
N GLY A 105 7.58 6.83 9.16
CA GLY A 105 8.97 6.58 9.53
C GLY A 105 9.45 5.29 8.90
N TYR A 106 10.74 5.19 8.61
CA TYR A 106 11.36 4.05 7.95
C TYR A 106 12.59 3.58 8.70
N HIS A 107 12.78 2.26 8.68
CA HIS A 107 14.03 1.61 9.08
C HIS A 107 14.39 0.53 8.06
N ARG A 108 15.59 0.62 7.46
CA ARG A 108 16.07 -0.31 6.44
C ARG A 108 17.15 -1.21 7.01
N TYR A 109 17.06 -2.52 6.76
CA TYR A 109 17.94 -3.52 7.33
C TYR A 109 18.01 -4.78 6.44
N ARG A 110 18.84 -5.77 6.83
CA ARG A 110 18.99 -7.02 6.08
C ARG A 110 17.72 -7.84 6.01
N GLY A 111 16.90 -7.80 7.07
CA GLY A 111 15.65 -8.52 7.15
C GLY A 111 15.73 -9.88 7.85
N PHE A 112 14.53 -10.45 8.09
CA PHE A 112 14.34 -11.77 8.68
C PHE A 112 13.35 -12.65 7.88
N MET A 113 12.58 -12.07 6.94
CA MET A 113 11.55 -12.80 6.20
C MET A 113 12.12 -13.70 5.10
N GLU A 114 13.37 -13.47 4.65
CA GLU A 114 13.96 -14.21 3.53
C GLU A 114 13.86 -15.73 3.67
N GLY A 115 14.14 -16.26 4.86
CA GLY A 115 14.05 -17.70 5.10
C GLY A 115 12.66 -18.28 4.94
N ALA A 116 11.64 -17.56 5.40
CA ALA A 116 10.24 -17.95 5.24
C ALA A 116 9.80 -17.86 3.77
N ILE A 117 10.16 -16.79 3.07
CA ILE A 117 9.84 -16.59 1.65
C ILE A 117 10.48 -17.71 0.80
N ILE A 118 11.77 -18.01 1.01
CA ILE A 118 12.47 -19.13 0.32
C ILE A 118 11.74 -20.46 0.59
N GLY A 119 11.26 -20.67 1.81
CA GLY A 119 10.51 -21.87 2.17
C GLY A 119 9.22 -22.02 1.34
N VAL A 120 8.47 -20.94 1.17
CA VAL A 120 7.26 -20.88 0.34
C VAL A 120 7.60 -21.07 -1.14
N GLU A 121 8.59 -20.34 -1.65
CA GLU A 121 9.02 -20.43 -3.05
C GLU A 121 9.46 -21.86 -3.42
N ARG A 122 10.24 -22.54 -2.57
CA ARG A 122 10.66 -23.94 -2.80
C ARG A 122 9.49 -24.91 -2.88
N GLY A 123 8.44 -24.63 -2.09
CA GLY A 123 7.25 -25.47 -2.08
C GLY A 123 6.25 -25.20 -3.20
N THR A 124 6.41 -24.10 -3.95
CA THR A 124 5.43 -23.63 -4.94
C THR A 124 6.05 -23.41 -6.32
N THR A 125 6.71 -22.28 -6.53
CA THR A 125 7.18 -21.79 -7.84
C THR A 125 8.67 -22.04 -8.09
N GLY A 126 9.41 -22.45 -7.06
CA GLY A 126 10.87 -22.47 -7.07
C GLY A 126 11.45 -21.11 -6.68
N VAL A 127 12.69 -21.12 -6.15
CA VAL A 127 13.37 -19.89 -5.68
C VAL A 127 13.55 -18.91 -6.83
N ALA A 128 13.12 -17.67 -6.63
CA ALA A 128 13.16 -16.60 -7.64
C ALA A 128 14.57 -16.31 -8.14
N PRO A 129 14.77 -16.04 -9.45
CA PRO A 129 16.08 -15.77 -10.03
C PRO A 129 16.86 -14.63 -9.37
N PRO A 130 16.26 -13.46 -9.04
CA PRO A 130 16.95 -12.39 -8.32
C PRO A 130 17.48 -12.84 -6.96
N ARG A 131 16.74 -13.69 -6.25
CA ARG A 131 17.11 -14.23 -4.94
C ARG A 131 18.31 -15.17 -5.06
N LYS A 132 18.36 -16.02 -6.09
CA LYS A 132 19.52 -16.86 -6.37
C LYS A 132 20.77 -16.02 -6.70
N ALA A 133 20.60 -14.98 -7.54
CA ALA A 133 21.67 -14.10 -7.96
C ALA A 133 22.27 -13.27 -6.81
N LEU A 134 21.47 -12.95 -5.78
CA LEU A 134 21.88 -12.17 -4.61
C LEU A 134 22.02 -13.04 -3.34
N GLN A 135 22.15 -14.37 -3.49
CA GLN A 135 22.15 -15.29 -2.34
C GLN A 135 23.26 -14.97 -1.34
N GLU A 136 24.46 -14.62 -1.81
CA GLU A 136 25.62 -14.31 -0.97
C GLU A 136 25.62 -12.86 -0.46
N ALA A 137 24.81 -11.97 -1.04
CA ALA A 137 24.68 -10.60 -0.57
C ALA A 137 23.89 -10.56 0.75
N GLY A 138 24.48 -10.03 1.80
CA GLY A 138 23.78 -9.80 3.07
C GLY A 138 22.79 -8.63 2.98
N TYR A 139 23.21 -7.56 2.32
CA TYR A 139 22.45 -6.34 2.05
C TYR A 139 22.89 -5.76 0.71
N ALA A 140 21.95 -5.26 -0.08
CA ALA A 140 22.25 -4.51 -1.30
C ALA A 140 21.14 -3.47 -1.55
N PHE A 141 21.50 -2.21 -1.75
CA PHE A 141 20.62 -1.19 -2.30
C PHE A 141 21.46 -0.25 -3.16
N ASN A 142 21.54 -0.56 -4.44
CA ASN A 142 22.25 0.26 -5.43
C ASN A 142 21.57 0.14 -6.79
N ILE A 143 21.30 1.28 -7.41
CA ILE A 143 20.79 1.40 -8.79
C ILE A 143 21.68 2.38 -9.52
N THR A 144 22.29 1.94 -10.62
CA THR A 144 23.20 2.75 -11.45
C THR A 144 22.71 2.82 -12.88
N ASN A 145 23.13 3.87 -13.60
CA ASN A 145 23.02 3.96 -15.05
C ASN A 145 24.37 4.44 -15.61
N GLY A 146 25.08 3.54 -16.26
CA GLY A 146 26.50 3.72 -16.60
C GLY A 146 27.35 3.99 -15.36
N ALA A 147 28.16 5.05 -15.40
CA ALA A 147 28.99 5.45 -14.26
C ALA A 147 28.22 6.24 -13.17
N ARG A 148 26.92 6.49 -13.35
CA ARG A 148 26.12 7.32 -12.44
C ARG A 148 25.32 6.45 -11.48
N THR A 149 25.50 6.66 -10.17
CA THR A 149 24.59 6.12 -9.15
C THR A 149 23.29 6.96 -9.18
N LEU A 150 22.17 6.28 -9.40
CA LEU A 150 20.82 6.89 -9.33
C LEU A 150 20.28 6.85 -7.91
N PHE A 151 20.31 5.66 -7.29
CA PHE A 151 19.82 5.44 -5.94
C PHE A 151 20.76 4.53 -5.17
N GLN A 152 20.97 4.88 -3.93
CA GLN A 152 21.74 4.10 -2.97
C GLN A 152 21.20 4.34 -1.57
N GLY A 153 21.19 3.33 -0.72
CA GLY A 153 20.79 3.46 0.67
C GLY A 153 21.60 2.56 1.58
N SER A 154 21.76 2.99 2.82
CA SER A 154 22.59 2.33 3.82
C SER A 154 21.81 1.26 4.59
N GLU A 155 22.50 0.18 4.99
CA GLU A 155 21.99 -0.75 6.00
C GLU A 155 21.90 -0.05 7.36
N GLY A 156 20.83 -0.27 8.09
CA GLY A 156 20.58 0.38 9.39
C GLY A 156 20.05 1.81 9.30
N ALA A 157 19.87 2.36 8.09
CA ALA A 157 19.31 3.69 7.92
C ALA A 157 17.93 3.79 8.55
N THR A 158 17.70 4.88 9.29
CA THR A 158 16.43 5.20 9.97
C THR A 158 16.11 6.67 9.77
N GLY A 159 14.88 6.99 9.39
CA GLY A 159 14.48 8.38 9.14
C GLY A 159 12.98 8.53 8.95
N LEU A 160 12.55 9.79 8.88
CA LEU A 160 11.18 10.14 8.51
C LEU A 160 11.05 10.22 6.99
N GLY A 161 9.87 9.86 6.50
CA GLY A 161 9.48 10.12 5.12
C GLY A 161 8.76 11.45 4.94
N ASP A 162 8.24 11.66 3.74
CA ASP A 162 7.48 12.86 3.41
C ASP A 162 6.09 12.82 4.07
N ILE A 163 5.76 13.87 4.82
CA ILE A 163 4.45 14.03 5.48
C ILE A 163 3.40 14.34 4.42
N SER A 164 2.24 13.68 4.52
CA SER A 164 1.13 13.87 3.59
C SER A 164 -0.12 14.34 4.32
N PHE A 165 -0.91 15.19 3.64
CA PHE A 165 -2.20 15.71 4.10
C PHE A 165 -3.28 15.32 3.12
N TYR A 166 -4.46 15.00 3.62
CA TYR A 166 -5.59 14.50 2.84
C TYR A 166 -6.87 15.24 3.16
N GLY A 167 -7.70 15.40 2.16
CA GLY A 167 -9.10 15.79 2.29
C GLY A 167 -9.99 14.77 1.59
N LYS A 168 -11.15 14.43 2.18
CA LYS A 168 -12.13 13.54 1.57
C LYS A 168 -13.52 14.14 1.74
N TYR A 169 -14.24 14.31 0.63
CA TYR A 169 -15.59 14.84 0.62
C TYR A 169 -16.57 13.79 0.09
N GLN A 170 -17.54 13.40 0.92
CA GLN A 170 -18.57 12.44 0.56
C GLN A 170 -19.66 13.09 -0.30
N ILE A 171 -19.70 12.70 -1.57
CA ILE A 171 -20.68 13.18 -2.56
C ILE A 171 -22.01 12.45 -2.38
N LEU A 172 -21.95 11.10 -2.32
CA LEU A 172 -23.11 10.23 -2.19
C LEU A 172 -22.98 9.36 -0.93
N LYS A 173 -24.06 9.27 -0.17
CA LYS A 173 -24.20 8.25 0.88
C LYS A 173 -24.75 6.97 0.28
N GLU A 174 -24.34 5.83 0.79
CA GLU A 174 -24.86 4.55 0.35
C GLU A 174 -26.37 4.44 0.62
N THR A 175 -27.10 3.92 -0.35
CA THR A 175 -28.49 3.51 -0.24
C THR A 175 -28.65 2.08 -0.75
N SER A 176 -29.86 1.53 -0.75
CA SER A 176 -30.10 0.20 -1.36
C SER A 176 -29.64 0.14 -2.83
N SER A 177 -29.83 1.22 -3.58
CA SER A 177 -29.56 1.26 -5.04
C SER A 177 -28.24 1.96 -5.40
N LEU A 178 -27.79 2.95 -4.61
CA LEU A 178 -26.61 3.74 -4.92
C LEU A 178 -25.43 3.38 -4.01
N PRO A 179 -24.19 3.36 -4.53
CA PRO A 179 -23.00 3.24 -3.70
C PRO A 179 -22.73 4.53 -2.91
N ALA A 180 -21.96 4.43 -1.84
CA ALA A 180 -21.27 5.59 -1.31
C ALA A 180 -20.19 6.03 -2.31
N LEU A 181 -20.02 7.33 -2.49
CA LEU A 181 -19.02 7.91 -3.37
C LEU A 181 -18.37 9.13 -2.71
N SER A 182 -17.04 9.19 -2.75
CA SER A 182 -16.26 10.33 -2.26
C SER A 182 -15.20 10.75 -3.26
N VAL A 183 -14.95 12.05 -3.32
CA VAL A 183 -13.74 12.61 -3.92
C VAL A 183 -12.68 12.79 -2.84
N ARG A 184 -11.42 12.56 -3.21
CA ARG A 184 -10.25 12.65 -2.33
C ARG A 184 -9.25 13.59 -2.94
N VAL A 185 -8.53 14.33 -2.12
CA VAL A 185 -7.35 15.11 -2.50
C VAL A 185 -6.22 14.79 -1.55
N GLY A 186 -5.00 14.87 -2.02
CA GLY A 186 -3.80 14.66 -1.21
C GLY A 186 -2.71 15.63 -1.61
N VAL A 187 -1.90 16.06 -0.64
CA VAL A 187 -0.66 16.81 -0.86
C VAL A 187 0.44 16.23 0.01
N LYS A 188 1.65 16.15 -0.53
CA LYS A 188 2.85 15.67 0.15
C LYS A 188 3.80 16.83 0.35
N ALA A 189 4.28 17.03 1.58
CA ALA A 189 5.32 17.98 1.90
C ALA A 189 6.69 17.29 1.87
N PRO A 190 7.75 17.93 1.32
CA PRO A 190 9.09 17.35 1.19
C PRO A 190 9.84 17.41 2.53
N THR A 191 9.45 16.58 3.49
CA THR A 191 10.00 16.55 4.85
C THR A 191 10.94 15.38 5.12
N GLY A 192 10.95 14.39 4.22
CA GLY A 192 11.70 13.15 4.37
C GLY A 192 13.18 13.30 4.05
N ASP A 193 13.97 12.33 4.52
CA ASP A 193 15.41 12.27 4.28
C ASP A 193 15.69 11.83 2.83
N THR A 194 16.20 12.77 2.02
CA THR A 194 16.56 12.50 0.63
C THR A 194 17.89 11.74 0.48
N GLY A 195 18.80 11.82 1.45
CA GLY A 195 20.10 11.15 1.45
C GLY A 195 19.96 9.63 1.55
N GLU A 196 19.02 9.17 2.36
CA GLU A 196 18.71 7.75 2.54
C GLU A 196 17.51 7.27 1.72
N VAL A 197 17.03 8.08 0.77
CA VAL A 197 15.90 7.71 -0.13
C VAL A 197 14.62 7.44 0.67
N PHE A 198 14.34 8.24 1.70
CA PHE A 198 13.09 8.24 2.45
C PHE A 198 12.16 9.40 2.08
N GLY A 199 12.64 10.38 1.31
CA GLY A 199 11.89 11.50 0.79
C GLY A 199 12.36 11.92 -0.59
N SER A 200 11.48 12.58 -1.35
CA SER A 200 11.79 13.06 -2.71
C SER A 200 12.47 14.43 -2.75
N GLY A 201 12.34 15.22 -1.67
CA GLY A 201 12.73 16.63 -1.64
C GLY A 201 11.78 17.56 -2.43
N HIS A 202 10.67 17.05 -2.96
CA HIS A 202 9.71 17.79 -3.78
C HIS A 202 8.27 17.57 -3.30
N PRO A 203 7.39 18.59 -3.38
CA PRO A 203 5.97 18.43 -3.07
C PRO A 203 5.25 17.70 -4.21
N ASP A 204 4.18 16.98 -3.86
CA ASP A 204 3.29 16.34 -4.82
C ASP A 204 1.85 16.69 -4.50
N ALA A 205 0.96 16.53 -5.49
CA ALA A 205 -0.48 16.64 -5.32
C ALA A 205 -1.19 15.45 -5.94
N GLY A 206 -2.36 15.10 -5.42
CA GLY A 206 -3.16 14.00 -5.92
C GLY A 206 -4.65 14.25 -5.80
N ILE A 207 -5.42 13.60 -6.66
CA ILE A 207 -6.88 13.56 -6.62
C ILE A 207 -7.34 12.12 -6.83
N GLY A 208 -8.46 11.74 -6.22
CA GLY A 208 -8.99 10.40 -6.37
C GLY A 208 -10.46 10.28 -6.05
N LEU A 209 -10.99 9.11 -6.36
CA LEU A 209 -12.35 8.70 -6.05
C LEU A 209 -12.31 7.45 -5.16
N ALA A 210 -13.26 7.35 -4.24
CA ALA A 210 -13.51 6.14 -3.46
C ALA A 210 -14.98 5.76 -3.55
N LEU A 211 -15.25 4.47 -3.71
CA LEU A 211 -16.57 3.88 -3.82
C LEU A 211 -16.70 2.71 -2.85
N ASP A 212 -17.81 2.65 -2.13
CA ASP A 212 -18.19 1.52 -1.27
C ASP A 212 -19.60 1.05 -1.64
N LYS A 213 -19.80 -0.27 -1.74
CA LYS A 213 -21.14 -0.83 -1.95
C LYS A 213 -21.31 -2.17 -1.25
N LYS A 214 -22.25 -2.23 -0.32
CA LYS A 214 -22.78 -3.49 0.21
C LYS A 214 -23.77 -4.07 -0.81
N PHE A 215 -23.50 -5.27 -1.35
CA PHE A 215 -24.26 -5.79 -2.49
C PHE A 215 -25.02 -7.09 -2.21
N ALA A 216 -24.53 -7.97 -1.36
CA ALA A 216 -25.21 -9.24 -1.08
C ALA A 216 -24.96 -9.67 0.37
N GLY A 217 -25.95 -9.52 1.24
CA GLY A 217 -25.83 -9.93 2.64
C GLY A 217 -24.60 -9.34 3.32
N ASN A 218 -23.55 -10.16 3.48
CA ASN A 218 -22.33 -9.82 4.18
C ASN A 218 -21.17 -9.35 3.27
N TRP A 219 -21.41 -9.21 1.96
CA TRP A 219 -20.39 -8.82 1.00
C TRP A 219 -20.37 -7.32 0.76
N ILE A 220 -19.18 -6.72 0.76
CA ILE A 220 -18.98 -5.30 0.48
C ILE A 220 -17.88 -5.19 -0.58
N LEU A 221 -18.13 -4.38 -1.60
CA LEU A 221 -17.19 -4.01 -2.64
C LEU A 221 -16.62 -2.63 -2.34
N TYR A 222 -15.32 -2.47 -2.50
CA TYR A 222 -14.61 -1.20 -2.46
C TYR A 222 -13.87 -1.00 -3.77
N ALA A 223 -13.82 0.23 -4.24
CA ALA A 223 -12.99 0.63 -5.36
C ALA A 223 -12.40 2.02 -5.12
N ASN A 224 -11.11 2.19 -5.42
CA ASN A 224 -10.49 3.51 -5.45
C ASN A 224 -9.79 3.71 -6.79
N LEU A 225 -9.77 4.94 -7.28
CA LEU A 225 -9.01 5.37 -8.47
C LEU A 225 -8.37 6.71 -8.16
N ASN A 226 -7.06 6.83 -8.38
CA ASN A 226 -6.32 8.03 -8.04
C ASN A 226 -5.38 8.44 -9.18
N GLY A 227 -5.19 9.76 -9.32
CA GLY A 227 -4.12 10.38 -10.11
C GLY A 227 -3.22 11.19 -9.19
N VAL A 228 -1.92 10.97 -9.26
CA VAL A 228 -0.91 11.70 -8.50
C VAL A 228 -0.01 12.45 -9.48
N PHE A 229 0.31 13.68 -9.17
CA PHE A 229 1.11 14.60 -9.97
C PHE A 229 2.37 14.97 -9.18
N PRO A 230 3.42 14.12 -9.24
CA PRO A 230 4.68 14.44 -8.59
C PRO A 230 5.37 15.59 -9.28
N THR A 231 6.15 16.37 -8.52
CA THR A 231 6.91 17.49 -9.04
C THR A 231 8.42 17.26 -8.93
N GLY A 232 9.19 18.07 -9.66
CA GLY A 232 10.65 18.06 -9.58
C GLY A 232 11.33 16.91 -10.31
N ARG A 233 12.51 16.57 -9.83
CA ARG A 233 13.36 15.49 -10.37
C ARG A 233 14.02 14.75 -9.21
N ILE A 234 13.96 13.43 -9.21
CA ILE A 234 14.63 12.59 -8.21
C ILE A 234 15.83 11.93 -8.89
N ALA A 235 17.01 12.03 -8.28
CA ALA A 235 18.28 11.56 -8.87
C ALA A 235 18.49 12.07 -10.30
N GLY A 236 17.95 13.25 -10.64
CA GLY A 236 17.99 13.84 -11.99
C GLY A 236 17.05 13.17 -12.99
N LEU A 237 16.27 12.17 -12.60
CA LEU A 237 15.21 11.57 -13.41
C LEU A 237 13.96 12.45 -13.37
N GLY A 238 13.32 12.65 -14.50
CA GLY A 238 12.00 13.28 -14.57
C GLY A 238 10.93 12.35 -14.03
N LEU A 239 9.93 12.92 -13.36
CA LEU A 239 8.77 12.18 -12.88
C LEU A 239 7.59 12.32 -13.85
N GLN A 240 6.73 11.31 -13.87
CA GLN A 240 5.49 11.33 -14.63
C GLN A 240 4.29 11.16 -13.70
N PRO A 241 3.08 11.58 -14.12
CA PRO A 241 1.87 11.34 -13.35
C PRO A 241 1.69 9.84 -13.07
N VAL A 242 1.28 9.53 -11.83
CA VAL A 242 1.00 8.16 -11.40
C VAL A 242 -0.50 7.96 -11.34
N VAL A 243 -0.97 6.90 -11.98
CA VAL A 243 -2.34 6.40 -11.82
C VAL A 243 -2.30 5.18 -10.91
N SER A 244 -3.13 5.17 -9.89
CA SER A 244 -3.29 4.00 -9.03
C SER A 244 -4.75 3.66 -8.83
N GLY A 245 -5.04 2.39 -8.63
CA GLY A 245 -6.39 1.92 -8.37
C GLY A 245 -6.39 0.66 -7.54
N LEU A 246 -7.47 0.46 -6.80
CA LEU A 246 -7.73 -0.79 -6.10
C LEU A 246 -9.18 -1.25 -6.30
N VAL A 247 -9.36 -2.56 -6.21
CA VAL A 247 -10.66 -3.20 -6.03
C VAL A 247 -10.53 -4.19 -4.89
N ALA A 248 -11.42 -4.11 -3.90
CA ALA A 248 -11.43 -5.02 -2.77
C ALA A 248 -12.83 -5.58 -2.51
N VAL A 249 -12.88 -6.83 -2.09
CA VAL A 249 -14.10 -7.50 -1.65
C VAL A 249 -13.91 -7.95 -0.21
N GLU A 250 -14.77 -7.47 0.67
CA GLU A 250 -14.81 -7.82 2.07
C GLU A 250 -16.01 -8.73 2.34
N TYR A 251 -15.78 -9.82 3.08
CA TYR A 251 -16.80 -10.69 3.62
C TYR A 251 -16.87 -10.55 5.14
N LEU A 252 -17.99 -10.03 5.64
CA LEU A 252 -18.28 -9.92 7.06
C LEU A 252 -18.67 -11.30 7.61
N TRP A 253 -17.73 -12.00 8.25
CA TRP A 253 -17.99 -13.29 8.88
C TRP A 253 -18.85 -13.14 10.14
N THR A 254 -18.56 -12.12 10.93
CA THR A 254 -19.35 -11.69 12.08
C THR A 254 -19.44 -10.16 12.10
N GLU A 255 -20.15 -9.59 13.08
CA GLU A 255 -20.18 -8.12 13.29
C GLU A 255 -18.81 -7.54 13.64
N ASN A 256 -17.89 -8.36 14.15
CA ASN A 256 -16.57 -7.94 14.61
C ASN A 256 -15.41 -8.50 13.78
N PHE A 257 -15.65 -9.41 12.84
CA PHE A 257 -14.59 -10.06 12.06
C PHE A 257 -14.93 -10.11 10.58
N SER A 258 -13.97 -9.76 9.74
CA SER A 258 -14.06 -9.90 8.29
C SER A 258 -12.78 -10.44 7.67
N ILE A 259 -12.94 -10.95 6.44
CA ILE A 259 -11.85 -11.34 5.54
C ILE A 259 -11.97 -10.46 4.31
N THR A 260 -10.85 -9.91 3.84
CA THR A 260 -10.81 -9.03 2.67
C THR A 260 -9.76 -9.52 1.69
N ALA A 261 -10.15 -9.65 0.42
CA ALA A 261 -9.27 -9.82 -0.71
C ALA A 261 -9.25 -8.51 -1.52
N GLN A 262 -8.06 -8.05 -1.92
CA GLN A 262 -7.87 -6.78 -2.60
C GLN A 262 -6.84 -6.94 -3.71
N PHE A 263 -6.99 -6.17 -4.79
CA PHE A 263 -6.04 -6.02 -5.88
C PHE A 263 -5.73 -4.55 -6.05
N ASP A 264 -4.44 -4.25 -6.14
CA ASP A 264 -3.92 -2.91 -6.33
C ASP A 264 -3.10 -2.82 -7.61
N TYR A 265 -3.17 -1.68 -8.28
CA TYR A 265 -2.33 -1.33 -9.43
C TYR A 265 -1.75 0.06 -9.25
N TYR A 266 -0.48 0.22 -9.64
CA TYR A 266 0.24 1.49 -9.65
C TYR A 266 1.03 1.63 -10.95
N SER A 267 0.84 2.74 -11.69
CA SER A 267 1.74 3.06 -12.79
C SER A 267 3.07 3.61 -12.24
N PRO A 268 4.19 3.45 -12.96
CA PRO A 268 5.49 3.87 -12.46
C PRO A 268 5.60 5.41 -12.42
N PRO A 269 6.26 5.99 -11.40
CA PRO A 269 6.57 7.42 -11.38
C PRO A 269 7.74 7.81 -12.28
N PHE A 270 8.57 6.85 -12.68
CA PHE A 270 9.74 7.05 -13.54
C PHE A 270 9.49 6.50 -14.95
N HIS A 271 10.29 6.94 -15.93
CA HIS A 271 10.27 6.38 -17.27
C HIS A 271 11.63 6.56 -17.96
N GLY A 272 11.95 5.66 -18.88
CA GLY A 272 13.18 5.73 -19.69
C GLY A 272 14.44 5.57 -18.85
N THR A 273 14.37 4.89 -17.72
CA THR A 273 15.53 4.66 -16.84
C THR A 273 16.39 3.47 -17.29
N GLY A 274 15.86 2.64 -18.19
CA GLY A 274 16.49 1.41 -18.66
C GLY A 274 16.41 0.25 -17.67
N THR A 275 15.53 0.32 -16.67
CA THR A 275 15.29 -0.79 -15.72
C THR A 275 13.81 -1.06 -15.53
N ARG A 276 13.41 -2.33 -15.48
CA ARG A 276 12.02 -2.73 -15.25
C ARG A 276 11.52 -2.30 -13.87
N VAL A 277 12.41 -2.27 -12.88
CA VAL A 277 12.08 -1.89 -11.50
C VAL A 277 11.55 -0.46 -11.39
N LEU A 278 12.00 0.44 -12.28
CA LEU A 278 11.59 1.85 -12.29
C LEU A 278 10.57 2.17 -13.38
N ASP A 279 10.63 1.46 -14.53
CA ASP A 279 9.87 1.81 -15.73
C ASP A 279 8.55 1.03 -15.86
N LYS A 280 8.30 0.02 -15.01
CA LYS A 280 7.10 -0.81 -15.08
C LYS A 280 6.14 -0.54 -13.92
N GLY A 281 4.86 -0.62 -14.25
CA GLY A 281 3.81 -0.58 -13.25
C GLY A 281 3.81 -1.84 -12.38
N VAL A 282 3.20 -1.73 -11.21
CA VAL A 282 3.11 -2.78 -10.20
C VAL A 282 1.69 -3.22 -10.03
N THR A 283 1.47 -4.54 -9.98
CA THR A 283 0.18 -5.15 -9.62
C THR A 283 0.38 -6.02 -8.39
N GLU A 284 -0.45 -5.82 -7.40
CA GLU A 284 -0.36 -6.52 -6.11
C GLU A 284 -1.67 -7.22 -5.79
N SER A 285 -1.57 -8.38 -5.14
CA SER A 285 -2.68 -9.05 -4.48
C SER A 285 -2.53 -8.94 -2.98
N VAL A 286 -3.64 -8.68 -2.30
CA VAL A 286 -3.68 -8.49 -0.86
C VAL A 286 -4.73 -9.41 -0.26
N LEU A 287 -4.36 -10.09 0.80
CA LEU A 287 -5.29 -10.90 1.59
C LEU A 287 -5.07 -10.62 3.06
N GLY A 288 -6.16 -10.45 3.79
CA GLY A 288 -6.05 -10.22 5.22
C GLY A 288 -7.37 -10.26 5.95
N VAL A 289 -7.29 -9.93 7.23
CA VAL A 289 -8.41 -9.96 8.16
C VAL A 289 -8.54 -8.64 8.91
N SER A 290 -9.76 -8.31 9.29
CA SER A 290 -10.07 -7.19 10.17
C SER A 290 -10.82 -7.69 11.39
N TYR A 291 -10.45 -7.21 12.57
CA TYR A 291 -11.10 -7.59 13.83
C TYR A 291 -11.34 -6.37 14.72
N ARG A 292 -12.62 -6.13 15.05
CA ARG A 292 -13.02 -5.10 16.02
C ARG A 292 -12.84 -5.66 17.43
N ILE A 293 -11.73 -5.29 18.08
CA ILE A 293 -11.38 -5.77 19.44
C ILE A 293 -12.39 -5.26 20.46
N LEU A 294 -12.78 -3.99 20.34
CA LEU A 294 -13.80 -3.34 21.17
C LEU A 294 -14.42 -2.16 20.38
N PRO A 295 -15.55 -1.56 20.87
CA PRO A 295 -16.11 -0.40 20.22
C PRO A 295 -15.10 0.72 20.05
N GLY A 296 -14.82 1.08 18.81
CA GLY A 296 -13.83 2.10 18.44
C GLY A 296 -12.42 1.57 18.17
N LEU A 297 -12.04 0.34 18.54
CA LEU A 297 -10.72 -0.22 18.29
C LEU A 297 -10.78 -1.33 17.24
N LEU A 298 -10.20 -1.05 16.07
CA LEU A 298 -10.08 -1.96 14.94
C LEU A 298 -8.62 -2.40 14.76
N TRP A 299 -8.40 -3.70 14.66
CA TRP A 299 -7.13 -4.29 14.24
C TRP A 299 -7.28 -4.93 12.86
N GLN A 300 -6.28 -4.72 12.00
CA GLN A 300 -6.18 -5.33 10.68
C GLN A 300 -4.81 -5.97 10.51
N LEU A 301 -4.76 -7.15 9.88
CA LEU A 301 -3.54 -7.86 9.52
C LEU A 301 -3.67 -8.31 8.08
N TYR A 302 -2.68 -8.00 7.24
CA TYR A 302 -2.71 -8.38 5.83
C TYR A 302 -1.32 -8.62 5.26
N GLY A 303 -1.25 -9.51 4.26
CA GLY A 303 -0.11 -9.73 3.40
C GLY A 303 -0.35 -9.11 2.04
N VAL A 304 0.70 -8.54 1.46
CA VAL A 304 0.72 -8.00 0.10
C VAL A 304 1.75 -8.79 -0.69
N GLU A 305 1.33 -9.36 -1.80
CA GLU A 305 2.17 -10.14 -2.72
C GLU A 305 2.21 -9.47 -4.09
N ASN A 306 3.40 -9.29 -4.61
CA ASN A 306 3.59 -8.76 -5.95
C ASN A 306 3.30 -9.82 -7.01
N LEU A 307 2.55 -9.45 -8.03
CA LEU A 307 2.24 -10.30 -9.16
C LEU A 307 3.23 -10.07 -10.31
N ASP A 308 4.51 -10.39 -10.09
CA ASP A 308 5.62 -10.17 -11.03
C ASP A 308 5.42 -10.75 -12.43
N PHE A 309 4.58 -11.77 -12.56
CA PHE A 309 4.24 -12.33 -13.87
C PHE A 309 3.40 -11.36 -14.73
N ILE A 310 2.79 -10.33 -14.13
CA ILE A 310 2.04 -9.29 -14.82
C ILE A 310 2.94 -8.07 -15.04
N THR A 311 3.67 -7.65 -13.99
CA THR A 311 4.46 -6.41 -13.97
C THR A 311 5.77 -6.64 -13.22
N GLY A 312 6.69 -5.68 -13.26
CA GLY A 312 7.96 -5.76 -12.50
C GLY A 312 7.92 -4.86 -11.26
N SER A 313 8.36 -5.37 -10.12
CA SER A 313 8.57 -4.59 -8.90
C SER A 313 9.71 -5.17 -8.09
N ALA A 314 10.29 -4.36 -7.21
CA ALA A 314 11.29 -4.81 -6.26
C ALA A 314 10.69 -5.22 -4.90
N ALA A 315 9.48 -4.74 -4.55
CA ALA A 315 8.77 -5.22 -3.37
C ALA A 315 8.22 -6.62 -3.65
N ASP A 316 8.75 -7.60 -2.93
CA ASP A 316 8.42 -9.02 -3.14
C ASP A 316 7.21 -9.42 -2.28
N PHE A 317 7.35 -9.23 -0.98
CA PHE A 317 6.28 -9.50 -0.02
C PHE A 317 6.26 -8.44 1.08
N THR A 318 5.06 -8.01 1.48
CA THR A 318 4.86 -7.13 2.63
C THR A 318 3.89 -7.76 3.63
N LEU A 319 4.28 -7.81 4.90
CA LEU A 319 3.38 -8.11 6.01
C LEU A 319 3.07 -6.82 6.76
N SER A 320 1.80 -6.48 6.89
CA SER A 320 1.35 -5.25 7.55
C SER A 320 0.33 -5.52 8.64
N THR A 321 0.46 -4.79 9.74
CA THR A 321 -0.53 -4.72 10.82
C THR A 321 -0.94 -3.28 11.07
N VAL A 322 -2.23 -3.06 11.29
CA VAL A 322 -2.81 -1.73 11.46
C VAL A 322 -3.73 -1.75 12.68
N LEU A 323 -3.58 -0.76 13.56
CA LEU A 323 -4.44 -0.55 14.71
C LEU A 323 -5.07 0.85 14.59
N THR A 324 -6.40 0.92 14.55
CA THR A 324 -7.14 2.17 14.46
C THR A 324 -8.03 2.35 15.68
N TYR A 325 -7.89 3.48 16.37
CA TYR A 325 -8.78 3.84 17.46
C TYR A 325 -9.59 5.09 17.11
N ARG A 326 -10.91 5.00 17.28
CA ARG A 326 -11.87 6.09 17.05
C ARG A 326 -12.32 6.71 18.35
N PHE A 327 -12.03 7.98 18.51
CA PHE A 327 -12.61 8.84 19.54
C PHE A 327 -13.91 9.41 18.98
N ARG A 328 -15.01 9.19 19.69
CA ARG A 328 -16.34 9.74 19.33
C ARG A 328 -16.63 10.97 20.15
N SER A 329 -17.10 12.02 19.49
CA SER A 329 -17.55 13.27 20.14
C SER A 329 -18.95 13.13 20.74
#